data_059d43f90ca359a0271e45b1cf32b700
#
_entry.id   059d43f90ca359a0271e45b1cf32b700
#
_cell.length_a   1.000
_cell.length_b   1.000
_cell.length_c   1.000
_cell.angle_alpha   90.00
_cell.angle_beta   90.00
_cell.angle_gamma   90.00
#
_symmetry.space_group_name_H-M   'P 1'
#
loop_
_entity.id
_entity.type
_entity.pdbx_description
1 polymer ?
#
loop_
_entity_poly.entity_id
_entity_poly.type
_entity_poly.pdbx_seq_one_letter_code
_entity_poly.pdbx_strand_id
1 'polypeptide(L)'
;MPVYNSSFYLHESIRSILNQTFDDFEFIIIDDGSTDNSLEIVKRYQDKRIKLQTLEHDYIVSLNHGMRLAKGKYIVRMDSDDKMLPERLQKQFNFMETNPEIAVSGCWFQTFGKETNIYQLETTHDSIVCNLLSGNPMCHPSVIMRADVLSSLFYKRGKDIYDKSFIYAEDYKLWYDIIKEGYRFANIPEVLLLYRCSDKQVSRKECDLSFKSALKVRMAYLKEVCRWILLKDSSYLSQLKDLFDLQENNDINFFELCDRVKAIYQVVLRI
;
A
#
# COMPACT_ATOMS: atom_id res chain seq x y z
N MET A 1 -5.08 1.03 -12.25
CA MET A 1 -4.89 -0.45 -12.28
C MET A 1 -3.83 -0.78 -13.32
N PRO A 2 -2.63 -1.24 -12.92
CA PRO A 2 -1.67 -1.83 -13.85
C PRO A 2 -2.16 -3.22 -14.28
N VAL A 3 -1.85 -3.61 -15.52
CA VAL A 3 -2.22 -4.90 -16.11
C VAL A 3 -1.01 -5.49 -16.81
N TYR A 4 -0.61 -6.69 -16.42
CA TYR A 4 0.43 -7.45 -17.10
C TYR A 4 0.07 -8.93 -17.13
N ASN A 5 -0.15 -9.49 -18.33
CA ASN A 5 -0.44 -10.91 -18.54
C ASN A 5 -1.53 -11.47 -17.59
N SER A 6 -2.64 -10.71 -17.48
CA SER A 6 -3.76 -10.98 -16.54
C SER A 6 -5.01 -11.52 -17.24
N SER A 7 -4.95 -11.95 -18.48
CA SER A 7 -6.11 -12.29 -19.33
C SER A 7 -7.10 -13.24 -18.65
N PHE A 8 -6.62 -14.13 -17.78
CA PHE A 8 -7.45 -15.12 -17.10
C PHE A 8 -8.39 -14.51 -16.04
N TYR A 9 -7.96 -13.44 -15.36
CA TYR A 9 -8.68 -12.84 -14.24
C TYR A 9 -9.27 -11.46 -14.57
N LEU A 10 -8.74 -10.79 -15.57
CA LEU A 10 -8.96 -9.38 -15.86
C LEU A 10 -10.42 -9.03 -16.07
N HIS A 11 -11.21 -9.92 -16.67
CA HIS A 11 -12.63 -9.69 -16.90
C HIS A 11 -13.42 -9.56 -15.60
N GLU A 12 -13.15 -10.43 -14.62
CA GLU A 12 -13.77 -10.36 -13.29
C GLU A 12 -13.41 -9.07 -12.55
N SER A 13 -12.11 -8.70 -12.62
CA SER A 13 -11.59 -7.49 -12.00
C SER A 13 -12.24 -6.24 -12.56
N ILE A 14 -12.23 -6.05 -13.89
CA ILE A 14 -12.85 -4.89 -14.55
C ILE A 14 -14.34 -4.80 -14.21
N ARG A 15 -15.08 -5.91 -14.28
CA ARG A 15 -16.52 -5.92 -13.94
C ARG A 15 -16.77 -5.51 -12.49
N SER A 16 -15.93 -5.93 -11.56
CA SER A 16 -16.09 -5.56 -10.14
C SER A 16 -15.94 -4.05 -9.92
N ILE A 17 -15.09 -3.40 -10.73
CA ILE A 17 -14.89 -1.94 -10.68
C ILE A 17 -16.04 -1.20 -11.36
N LEU A 18 -16.45 -1.63 -12.55
CA LEU A 18 -17.52 -0.96 -13.30
C LEU A 18 -18.90 -1.07 -12.63
N ASN A 19 -19.10 -2.10 -11.81
CA ASN A 19 -20.33 -2.37 -11.07
C ASN A 19 -20.35 -1.78 -9.64
N GLN A 20 -19.46 -0.85 -9.33
CA GLN A 20 -19.48 -0.15 -8.04
C GLN A 20 -20.74 0.70 -7.89
N THR A 21 -21.24 0.84 -6.65
CA THR A 21 -22.40 1.70 -6.33
C THR A 21 -22.10 3.18 -6.46
N PHE A 22 -20.84 3.57 -6.33
CA PHE A 22 -20.33 4.92 -6.63
C PHE A 22 -19.93 4.98 -8.10
N ASP A 23 -20.42 5.95 -8.86
CA ASP A 23 -20.26 6.02 -10.31
C ASP A 23 -19.43 7.21 -10.82
N ASP A 24 -19.17 8.21 -9.97
CA ASP A 24 -18.37 9.38 -10.31
C ASP A 24 -16.86 9.10 -10.20
N PHE A 25 -16.34 8.28 -11.12
CA PHE A 25 -14.92 7.96 -11.18
C PHE A 25 -14.41 7.79 -12.62
N GLU A 26 -13.12 7.99 -12.80
CA GLU A 26 -12.38 7.56 -13.98
C GLU A 26 -11.63 6.24 -13.67
N PHE A 27 -11.61 5.33 -14.63
CA PHE A 27 -10.93 4.05 -14.50
C PHE A 27 -9.70 4.00 -15.39
N ILE A 28 -8.54 4.32 -14.83
CA ILE A 28 -7.27 4.32 -15.54
C ILE A 28 -6.68 2.92 -15.53
N ILE A 29 -6.53 2.33 -16.70
CA ILE A 29 -5.90 1.03 -16.94
C ILE A 29 -4.58 1.28 -17.66
N ILE A 30 -3.48 0.77 -17.11
CA ILE A 30 -2.16 0.81 -17.72
C ILE A 30 -1.80 -0.62 -18.11
N ASP A 31 -1.85 -0.93 -19.38
CA ASP A 31 -1.31 -2.17 -19.91
C ASP A 31 0.21 -2.07 -19.93
N ASP A 32 0.85 -2.85 -19.09
CA ASP A 32 2.28 -2.86 -18.81
C ASP A 32 3.04 -3.78 -19.78
N GLY A 33 2.75 -3.66 -21.09
CA GLY A 33 3.38 -4.47 -22.12
C GLY A 33 2.94 -5.93 -22.11
N SER A 34 1.66 -6.22 -21.91
CA SER A 34 1.13 -7.59 -21.92
C SER A 34 1.38 -8.28 -23.25
N THR A 35 1.76 -9.56 -23.17
CA THR A 35 1.98 -10.44 -24.33
C THR A 35 0.87 -11.47 -24.53
N ASP A 36 -0.09 -11.52 -23.61
CA ASP A 36 -1.30 -12.34 -23.69
C ASP A 36 -2.51 -11.52 -24.22
N ASN A 37 -3.71 -12.06 -24.09
CA ASN A 37 -4.94 -11.40 -24.55
C ASN A 37 -5.43 -10.25 -23.64
N SER A 38 -4.66 -9.80 -22.63
CA SER A 38 -5.11 -8.78 -21.67
C SER A 38 -5.53 -7.48 -22.35
N LEU A 39 -4.70 -6.94 -23.24
CA LEU A 39 -4.97 -5.71 -23.98
C LEU A 39 -6.27 -5.81 -24.80
N GLU A 40 -6.48 -6.92 -25.47
CA GLU A 40 -7.69 -7.15 -26.28
C GLU A 40 -8.96 -7.30 -25.41
N ILE A 41 -8.82 -7.85 -24.21
CA ILE A 41 -9.94 -7.90 -23.24
C ILE A 41 -10.35 -6.48 -22.85
N VAL A 42 -9.40 -5.61 -22.49
CA VAL A 42 -9.71 -4.22 -22.09
C VAL A 42 -10.37 -3.45 -23.24
N LYS A 43 -9.87 -3.58 -24.47
CA LYS A 43 -10.42 -2.90 -25.67
C LYS A 43 -11.86 -3.25 -26.00
N ARG A 44 -12.37 -4.40 -25.53
CA ARG A 44 -13.77 -4.82 -25.74
C ARG A 44 -14.76 -4.05 -24.85
N TYR A 45 -14.29 -3.41 -23.78
CA TYR A 45 -15.14 -2.60 -22.92
C TYR A 45 -15.39 -1.22 -23.55
N GLN A 46 -16.65 -0.84 -23.67
CA GLN A 46 -17.07 0.46 -24.23
C GLN A 46 -17.61 1.41 -23.13
N ASP A 47 -17.06 1.31 -21.93
CA ASP A 47 -17.43 2.20 -20.83
C ASP A 47 -16.60 3.50 -20.89
N LYS A 48 -17.29 4.64 -20.89
CA LYS A 48 -16.67 5.99 -21.00
C LYS A 48 -15.73 6.34 -19.84
N ARG A 49 -15.84 5.64 -18.71
CA ARG A 49 -14.99 5.82 -17.55
C ARG A 49 -13.59 5.23 -17.76
N ILE A 50 -13.44 4.27 -18.66
CA ILE A 50 -12.16 3.60 -18.92
C ILE A 50 -11.23 4.52 -19.72
N LYS A 51 -10.00 4.65 -19.23
CA LYS A 51 -8.88 5.32 -19.88
C LYS A 51 -7.72 4.33 -19.97
N LEU A 52 -7.51 3.76 -21.16
CA LEU A 52 -6.46 2.78 -21.42
C LEU A 52 -5.20 3.47 -21.95
N GLN A 53 -4.05 3.10 -21.38
CA GLN A 53 -2.71 3.41 -21.88
C GLN A 53 -1.91 2.12 -21.96
N THR A 54 -0.99 2.05 -22.93
CA THR A 54 -0.07 0.91 -23.09
C THR A 54 1.36 1.43 -22.96
N LEU A 55 2.18 0.75 -22.18
CA LEU A 55 3.59 1.07 -21.97
C LEU A 55 4.47 -0.14 -22.25
N GLU A 56 5.78 0.05 -22.33
CA GLU A 56 6.76 -1.03 -22.22
C GLU A 56 6.75 -1.58 -20.79
N HIS A 57 7.05 -2.87 -20.65
CA HIS A 57 6.98 -3.56 -19.36
C HIS A 57 7.95 -2.99 -18.33
N ASP A 58 7.42 -2.26 -17.39
CA ASP A 58 8.06 -1.80 -16.15
C ASP A 58 6.96 -1.45 -15.14
N TYR A 59 6.74 -2.35 -14.19
CA TYR A 59 5.64 -2.26 -13.22
C TYR A 59 5.63 -0.92 -12.46
N ILE A 60 6.80 -0.44 -12.00
CA ILE A 60 6.89 0.81 -11.23
C ILE A 60 6.63 2.04 -12.11
N VAL A 61 7.09 2.01 -13.37
CA VAL A 61 6.75 3.06 -14.35
C VAL A 61 5.26 3.09 -14.60
N SER A 62 4.64 1.93 -14.79
CA SER A 62 3.20 1.80 -15.03
C SER A 62 2.38 2.30 -13.84
N LEU A 63 2.77 1.99 -12.60
CA LEU A 63 2.16 2.58 -11.40
C LEU A 63 2.26 4.10 -11.39
N ASN A 64 3.47 4.64 -11.54
CA ASN A 64 3.72 6.08 -11.53
C ASN A 64 3.00 6.81 -12.67
N HIS A 65 2.92 6.20 -13.85
CA HIS A 65 2.21 6.77 -14.99
C HIS A 65 0.70 6.87 -14.70
N GLY A 66 0.09 5.79 -14.19
CA GLY A 66 -1.32 5.80 -13.78
C GLY A 66 -1.63 6.87 -12.73
N MET A 67 -0.75 7.04 -11.74
CA MET A 67 -0.88 8.07 -10.71
C MET A 67 -0.83 9.50 -11.28
N ARG A 68 0.03 9.74 -12.28
CA ARG A 68 0.13 11.07 -12.93
C ARG A 68 -1.07 11.42 -13.83
N LEU A 69 -1.73 10.41 -14.39
CA LEU A 69 -2.92 10.59 -15.22
C LEU A 69 -4.17 10.88 -14.40
N ALA A 70 -4.19 10.50 -13.14
CA ALA A 70 -5.34 10.62 -12.26
C ALA A 70 -5.70 12.11 -12.02
N LYS A 71 -6.99 12.44 -12.19
CA LYS A 71 -7.56 13.78 -12.02
C LYS A 71 -8.52 13.87 -10.85
N GLY A 72 -8.90 12.75 -10.26
CA GLY A 72 -9.80 12.67 -9.13
C GLY A 72 -9.22 13.27 -7.84
N LYS A 73 -10.10 13.72 -6.94
CA LYS A 73 -9.74 14.14 -5.57
C LYS A 73 -9.05 13.04 -4.80
N TYR A 74 -9.42 11.80 -5.10
CA TYR A 74 -8.85 10.58 -4.51
C TYR A 74 -8.32 9.65 -5.57
N ILE A 75 -7.30 8.89 -5.24
CA ILE A 75 -6.75 7.82 -6.07
C ILE A 75 -6.98 6.49 -5.36
N VAL A 76 -7.71 5.59 -6.00
CA VAL A 76 -7.97 4.22 -5.52
C VAL A 76 -7.09 3.24 -6.30
N ARG A 77 -6.38 2.40 -5.58
CA ARG A 77 -5.52 1.37 -6.18
C ARG A 77 -6.27 0.04 -6.31
N MET A 78 -5.96 -0.72 -7.36
CA MET A 78 -6.50 -2.06 -7.60
C MET A 78 -5.52 -2.90 -8.42
N ASP A 79 -5.42 -4.19 -8.10
CA ASP A 79 -4.73 -5.19 -8.93
C ASP A 79 -5.66 -5.78 -9.98
N SER A 80 -5.07 -6.28 -11.08
CA SER A 80 -5.82 -6.80 -12.24
C SER A 80 -6.36 -8.21 -12.04
N ASP A 81 -6.06 -8.86 -10.93
CA ASP A 81 -6.53 -10.21 -10.57
C ASP A 81 -7.44 -10.22 -9.33
N ASP A 82 -7.61 -9.08 -8.64
CA ASP A 82 -8.47 -8.93 -7.47
C ASP A 82 -9.90 -8.51 -7.84
N LYS A 83 -10.80 -8.46 -6.84
CA LYS A 83 -12.18 -7.97 -7.01
C LYS A 83 -12.56 -6.98 -5.90
N MET A 84 -13.17 -5.86 -6.28
CA MET A 84 -13.82 -4.94 -5.34
C MET A 84 -15.20 -5.47 -4.95
N LEU A 85 -15.57 -5.37 -3.66
CA LEU A 85 -16.97 -5.52 -3.28
C LEU A 85 -17.80 -4.29 -3.73
N PRO A 86 -19.09 -4.42 -4.01
CA PRO A 86 -19.89 -3.40 -4.70
C PRO A 86 -19.90 -2.01 -4.06
N GLU A 87 -19.79 -1.93 -2.74
CA GLU A 87 -19.85 -0.66 -1.99
C GLU A 87 -18.49 -0.05 -1.67
N ARG A 88 -17.37 -0.66 -2.14
CA ARG A 88 -16.03 -0.25 -1.74
C ARG A 88 -15.77 1.23 -2.02
N LEU A 89 -15.98 1.69 -3.24
CA LEU A 89 -15.71 3.08 -3.61
C LEU A 89 -16.57 4.05 -2.80
N GLN A 90 -17.86 3.76 -2.63
CA GLN A 90 -18.76 4.60 -1.86
C GLN A 90 -18.36 4.72 -0.39
N LYS A 91 -18.02 3.58 0.25
CA LYS A 91 -17.61 3.57 1.66
C LYS A 91 -16.27 4.27 1.87
N GLN A 92 -15.30 4.01 1.00
CA GLN A 92 -14.00 4.67 1.07
C GLN A 92 -14.11 6.17 0.79
N PHE A 93 -14.90 6.59 -0.18
CA PHE A 93 -15.17 8.01 -0.45
C PHE A 93 -15.77 8.70 0.77
N ASN A 94 -16.87 8.15 1.33
CA ASN A 94 -17.52 8.72 2.52
C ASN A 94 -16.56 8.78 3.72
N PHE A 95 -15.76 7.74 3.93
CA PHE A 95 -14.76 7.71 5.00
C PHE A 95 -13.74 8.84 4.85
N MET A 96 -13.20 9.05 3.66
CA MET A 96 -12.23 10.12 3.40
C MET A 96 -12.85 11.51 3.52
N GLU A 97 -14.12 11.70 3.14
CA GLU A 97 -14.81 12.99 3.30
C GLU A 97 -15.07 13.33 4.78
N THR A 98 -15.34 12.32 5.61
CA THR A 98 -15.64 12.53 7.05
C THR A 98 -14.38 12.56 7.93
N ASN A 99 -13.21 12.16 7.40
CA ASN A 99 -11.94 12.13 8.13
C ASN A 99 -10.85 12.90 7.34
N PRO A 100 -10.92 14.25 7.33
CA PRO A 100 -10.03 15.07 6.50
C PRO A 100 -8.55 14.97 6.89
N GLU A 101 -8.22 14.56 8.10
CA GLU A 101 -6.88 14.34 8.61
C GLU A 101 -6.23 13.06 8.07
N ILE A 102 -7.02 12.11 7.53
CA ILE A 102 -6.50 10.86 6.97
C ILE A 102 -6.06 11.08 5.52
N ALA A 103 -4.80 10.82 5.24
CA ALA A 103 -4.22 10.92 3.90
C ALA A 103 -4.37 9.64 3.08
N VAL A 104 -4.26 8.49 3.74
CA VAL A 104 -4.37 7.16 3.14
C VAL A 104 -5.28 6.29 3.99
N SER A 105 -6.25 5.65 3.38
CA SER A 105 -7.08 4.63 4.03
C SER A 105 -7.07 3.34 3.22
N GLY A 106 -6.92 2.21 3.91
CA GLY A 106 -7.18 0.88 3.36
C GLY A 106 -8.51 0.34 3.86
N CYS A 107 -8.70 -0.96 3.69
CA CYS A 107 -9.81 -1.72 4.28
C CYS A 107 -9.34 -3.14 4.61
N TRP A 108 -10.14 -3.87 5.38
CA TRP A 108 -9.96 -5.30 5.52
C TRP A 108 -10.18 -6.00 4.19
N PHE A 109 -9.58 -7.16 4.02
CA PHE A 109 -9.72 -7.94 2.81
C PHE A 109 -9.93 -9.41 3.11
N GLN A 110 -10.51 -10.11 2.16
CA GLN A 110 -10.67 -11.56 2.19
C GLN A 110 -9.90 -12.17 1.03
N THR A 111 -9.11 -13.18 1.30
CA THR A 111 -8.48 -13.97 0.23
C THR A 111 -9.51 -14.89 -0.43
N PHE A 112 -9.28 -15.23 -1.68
CA PHE A 112 -10.07 -16.21 -2.41
C PHE A 112 -9.21 -16.92 -3.47
N GLY A 113 -9.70 -18.00 -4.02
CA GLY A 113 -8.95 -18.87 -4.94
C GLY A 113 -8.41 -20.09 -4.20
N LYS A 114 -7.09 -20.16 -3.95
CA LYS A 114 -6.50 -21.31 -3.25
C LYS A 114 -6.83 -21.39 -1.78
N GLU A 115 -7.03 -20.27 -1.14
CA GLU A 115 -7.34 -20.15 0.28
C GLU A 115 -8.35 -19.03 0.53
N THR A 116 -9.14 -19.15 1.58
CA THR A 116 -10.14 -18.16 1.96
C THR A 116 -9.95 -17.81 3.43
N ASN A 117 -9.34 -16.64 3.67
CA ASN A 117 -9.09 -16.11 4.99
C ASN A 117 -9.50 -14.63 5.03
N ILE A 118 -9.99 -14.15 6.17
CA ILE A 118 -10.25 -12.72 6.40
C ILE A 118 -9.05 -12.12 7.11
N TYR A 119 -8.51 -11.04 6.55
CA TYR A 119 -7.42 -10.26 7.12
C TYR A 119 -7.95 -8.96 7.69
N GLN A 120 -7.92 -8.86 9.01
CA GLN A 120 -8.32 -7.69 9.78
C GLN A 120 -7.08 -6.84 10.06
N LEU A 121 -6.91 -5.77 9.30
CA LEU A 121 -5.79 -4.85 9.45
C LEU A 121 -6.07 -3.86 10.57
N GLU A 122 -5.01 -3.33 11.18
CA GLU A 122 -5.09 -2.27 12.18
C GLU A 122 -5.83 -1.05 11.64
N THR A 123 -6.74 -0.48 12.43
CA THR A 123 -7.66 0.57 11.96
C THR A 123 -7.21 1.97 12.33
N THR A 124 -6.40 2.13 13.37
CA THR A 124 -5.96 3.43 13.86
C THR A 124 -4.57 3.80 13.34
N HIS A 125 -4.31 5.09 13.20
CA HIS A 125 -2.99 5.59 12.79
C HIS A 125 -1.86 5.04 13.68
N ASP A 126 -2.04 5.13 14.99
CA ASP A 126 -0.99 4.77 15.94
C ASP A 126 -0.65 3.28 15.89
N SER A 127 -1.66 2.40 15.76
CA SER A 127 -1.42 0.97 15.53
C SER A 127 -0.76 0.68 14.19
N ILE A 128 -1.14 1.40 13.12
CA ILE A 128 -0.55 1.26 11.79
C ILE A 128 0.94 1.65 11.82
N VAL A 129 1.30 2.79 12.42
CA VAL A 129 2.70 3.22 12.51
C VAL A 129 3.54 2.26 13.36
N CYS A 130 2.99 1.72 14.44
CA CYS A 130 3.70 0.69 15.21
C CYS A 130 3.95 -0.57 14.39
N ASN A 131 2.97 -1.01 13.61
CA ASN A 131 3.08 -2.23 12.80
C ASN A 131 4.00 -2.09 11.58
N LEU A 132 4.32 -0.87 11.13
CA LEU A 132 5.37 -0.66 10.13
C LEU A 132 6.74 -1.20 10.58
N LEU A 133 7.04 -1.30 11.86
CA LEU A 133 8.26 -1.95 12.37
C LEU A 133 8.26 -3.46 12.16
N SER A 134 7.09 -4.10 12.10
CA SER A 134 6.94 -5.55 11.92
C SER A 134 6.74 -5.96 10.46
N GLY A 135 6.24 -5.05 9.60
CA GLY A 135 5.97 -5.31 8.18
C GLY A 135 5.08 -4.25 7.54
N ASN A 136 4.60 -4.55 6.35
CA ASN A 136 3.66 -3.67 5.65
C ASN A 136 2.24 -3.78 6.26
N PRO A 137 1.71 -2.73 6.91
CA PRO A 137 0.42 -2.77 7.60
C PRO A 137 -0.77 -2.44 6.70
N MET A 138 -0.52 -2.15 5.43
CA MET A 138 -1.54 -1.76 4.45
C MET A 138 -1.61 -2.78 3.32
N CYS A 139 -2.80 -3.16 2.91
CA CYS A 139 -3.01 -3.98 1.72
C CYS A 139 -3.02 -3.06 0.49
N HIS A 140 -1.96 -3.06 -0.31
CA HIS A 140 -1.79 -2.15 -1.44
C HIS A 140 -3.01 -2.07 -2.38
N PRO A 141 -3.64 -3.18 -2.84
CA PRO A 141 -4.83 -3.10 -3.69
C PRO A 141 -6.09 -2.61 -2.97
N SER A 142 -6.05 -2.39 -1.66
CA SER A 142 -7.21 -1.92 -0.89
C SER A 142 -7.25 -0.40 -0.67
N VAL A 143 -6.17 0.33 -1.01
CA VAL A 143 -6.03 1.72 -0.55
C VAL A 143 -6.78 2.75 -1.39
N ILE A 144 -7.18 3.83 -0.71
CA ILE A 144 -7.58 5.13 -1.25
C ILE A 144 -6.65 6.20 -0.68
N MET A 145 -6.20 7.14 -1.51
CA MET A 145 -5.21 8.16 -1.17
C MET A 145 -5.67 9.54 -1.61
N ARG A 146 -5.34 10.59 -0.85
CA ARG A 146 -5.58 11.99 -1.25
C ARG A 146 -4.61 12.40 -2.34
N ALA A 147 -5.13 12.82 -3.48
CA ALA A 147 -4.31 13.23 -4.63
C ALA A 147 -3.49 14.50 -4.35
N ASP A 148 -4.00 15.43 -3.58
CA ASP A 148 -3.31 16.66 -3.17
C ASP A 148 -2.10 16.40 -2.28
N VAL A 149 -2.22 15.43 -1.35
CA VAL A 149 -1.10 14.97 -0.50
C VAL A 149 0.00 14.36 -1.38
N LEU A 150 -0.35 13.42 -2.27
CA LEU A 150 0.62 12.81 -3.17
C LEU A 150 1.28 13.85 -4.09
N SER A 151 0.50 14.79 -4.62
CA SER A 151 1.04 15.87 -5.44
C SER A 151 2.03 16.75 -4.66
N SER A 152 1.69 17.09 -3.42
CA SER A 152 2.54 17.93 -2.56
C SER A 152 3.86 17.24 -2.19
N LEU A 153 3.80 15.95 -1.86
CA LEU A 153 4.97 15.21 -1.37
C LEU A 153 5.92 14.80 -2.50
N PHE A 154 5.39 14.49 -3.67
CA PHE A 154 6.16 13.88 -4.75
C PHE A 154 6.26 14.77 -5.97
N TYR A 155 5.17 15.09 -6.66
CA TYR A 155 5.23 15.78 -7.94
C TYR A 155 5.77 17.21 -7.83
N LYS A 156 5.35 17.98 -6.84
CA LYS A 156 5.87 19.33 -6.61
C LYS A 156 7.35 19.35 -6.20
N ARG A 157 7.87 18.22 -5.72
CA ARG A 157 9.27 18.02 -5.36
C ARG A 157 10.07 17.33 -6.48
N GLY A 158 9.48 17.11 -7.67
CA GLY A 158 10.11 16.46 -8.82
C GLY A 158 10.41 14.97 -8.59
N LYS A 159 9.64 14.29 -7.73
CA LYS A 159 9.81 12.87 -7.38
C LYS A 159 8.68 12.02 -7.93
N ASP A 160 8.97 10.76 -8.17
CA ASP A 160 7.98 9.72 -8.40
C ASP A 160 7.33 9.29 -7.08
N ILE A 161 6.05 8.87 -7.14
CA ILE A 161 5.32 8.36 -5.97
C ILE A 161 5.91 7.02 -5.52
N TYR A 162 6.12 6.11 -6.47
CA TYR A 162 6.75 4.82 -6.20
C TYR A 162 8.22 4.85 -6.60
N ASP A 163 9.10 4.59 -5.63
CA ASP A 163 10.54 4.59 -5.80
C ASP A 163 11.02 3.27 -6.41
N LYS A 164 11.60 3.31 -7.61
CA LYS A 164 12.13 2.14 -8.34
C LYS A 164 13.20 1.36 -7.59
N SER A 165 13.91 1.99 -6.66
CA SER A 165 14.97 1.32 -5.87
C SER A 165 14.43 0.36 -4.80
N PHE A 166 13.09 0.34 -4.60
CA PHE A 166 12.39 -0.52 -3.63
C PHE A 166 11.41 -1.48 -4.32
N ILE A 167 11.80 -2.09 -5.42
CA ILE A 167 10.97 -3.04 -6.15
C ILE A 167 10.43 -4.15 -5.23
N TYR A 168 9.15 -4.49 -5.36
CA TYR A 168 8.36 -5.43 -4.54
C TYR A 168 8.22 -5.03 -3.05
N ALA A 169 8.58 -3.78 -2.71
CA ALA A 169 8.27 -3.10 -1.45
C ALA A 169 8.06 -1.60 -1.67
N GLU A 170 7.72 -1.22 -2.90
CA GLU A 170 7.47 0.17 -3.32
C GLU A 170 6.32 0.82 -2.56
N ASP A 171 5.28 0.04 -2.23
CA ASP A 171 4.15 0.46 -1.42
C ASP A 171 4.56 0.67 0.05
N TYR A 172 5.34 -0.24 0.62
CA TYR A 172 5.86 -0.13 1.97
C TYR A 172 6.75 1.12 2.12
N LYS A 173 7.58 1.40 1.11
CA LYS A 173 8.38 2.62 1.04
C LYS A 173 7.50 3.87 0.98
N LEU A 174 6.45 3.84 0.16
CA LEU A 174 5.49 4.94 0.04
C LEU A 174 4.82 5.25 1.39
N TRP A 175 4.37 4.22 2.13
CA TRP A 175 3.76 4.41 3.44
C TRP A 175 4.74 5.06 4.43
N TYR A 176 5.98 4.59 4.46
CA TYR A 176 7.03 5.21 5.25
C TYR A 176 7.21 6.69 4.91
N ASP A 177 7.30 7.04 3.62
CA ASP A 177 7.52 8.43 3.20
C ASP A 177 6.36 9.35 3.61
N ILE A 178 5.12 8.89 3.44
CA ILE A 178 3.93 9.68 3.79
C ILE A 178 3.84 9.86 5.31
N ILE A 179 4.08 8.81 6.10
CA ILE A 179 4.06 8.87 7.58
C ILE A 179 5.18 9.77 8.11
N LYS A 180 6.37 9.69 7.54
CA LYS A 180 7.51 10.53 7.92
C LYS A 180 7.22 12.03 7.77
N GLU A 181 6.41 12.41 6.81
CA GLU A 181 5.96 13.80 6.58
C GLU A 181 4.77 14.20 7.48
N GLY A 182 4.37 13.34 8.43
CA GLY A 182 3.36 13.62 9.46
C GLY A 182 1.92 13.35 9.06
N TYR A 183 1.68 12.71 7.92
CA TYR A 183 0.32 12.37 7.47
C TYR A 183 -0.23 11.13 8.16
N ARG A 184 -1.55 11.10 8.35
CA ARG A 184 -2.23 10.04 9.08
C ARG A 184 -2.85 8.99 8.16
N PHE A 185 -2.94 7.77 8.69
CA PHE A 185 -3.46 6.58 8.03
C PHE A 185 -4.62 5.98 8.82
N ALA A 186 -5.48 5.23 8.14
CA ALA A 186 -6.51 4.40 8.77
C ALA A 186 -6.83 3.19 7.89
N ASN A 187 -7.49 2.17 8.45
CA ASN A 187 -8.17 1.14 7.66
C ASN A 187 -9.65 1.08 8.09
N ILE A 188 -10.54 0.94 7.13
CA ILE A 188 -11.96 0.71 7.36
C ILE A 188 -12.13 -0.73 7.87
N PRO A 189 -12.77 -0.96 9.04
CA PRO A 189 -12.94 -2.29 9.64
C PRO A 189 -14.03 -3.12 8.94
N GLU A 190 -13.97 -3.16 7.61
CA GLU A 190 -14.88 -3.94 6.77
C GLU A 190 -14.12 -4.60 5.62
N VAL A 191 -14.51 -5.82 5.27
CA VAL A 191 -14.01 -6.48 4.06
C VAL A 191 -14.64 -5.80 2.84
N LEU A 192 -13.82 -5.09 2.06
CA LEU A 192 -14.24 -4.39 0.85
C LEU A 192 -13.45 -4.83 -0.40
N LEU A 193 -12.44 -5.70 -0.21
CA LEU A 193 -11.61 -6.26 -1.25
C LEU A 193 -11.57 -7.78 -1.13
N LEU A 194 -11.71 -8.47 -2.26
CA LEU A 194 -11.38 -9.87 -2.42
C LEU A 194 -10.02 -9.96 -3.10
N TYR A 195 -9.02 -10.46 -2.36
CA TYR A 195 -7.62 -10.60 -2.75
C TYR A 195 -7.39 -12.02 -3.29
N ARG A 196 -6.95 -12.14 -4.53
CA ARG A 196 -6.77 -13.47 -5.15
C ARG A 196 -5.48 -14.12 -4.68
N CYS A 197 -5.59 -15.39 -4.24
CA CYS A 197 -4.44 -16.25 -3.96
C CYS A 197 -4.22 -17.23 -5.11
N SER A 198 -3.09 -17.10 -5.80
CA SER A 198 -2.68 -17.99 -6.90
C SER A 198 -1.18 -18.30 -6.85
N ASP A 199 -0.72 -19.34 -7.57
CA ASP A 199 0.72 -19.66 -7.67
C ASP A 199 1.49 -18.68 -8.54
N LYS A 200 0.79 -17.84 -9.29
CA LYS A 200 1.40 -16.90 -10.24
C LYS A 200 1.71 -15.55 -9.61
N GLN A 201 1.35 -15.33 -8.33
CA GLN A 201 1.56 -14.05 -7.65
C GLN A 201 3.05 -13.71 -7.53
N VAL A 202 3.37 -12.46 -7.84
CA VAL A 202 4.73 -11.91 -7.77
C VAL A 202 5.30 -12.00 -6.36
N SER A 203 4.51 -11.71 -5.35
CA SER A 203 4.90 -11.78 -3.94
C SER A 203 5.37 -13.18 -3.49
N ARG A 204 4.93 -14.25 -4.15
CA ARG A 204 5.39 -15.62 -3.90
C ARG A 204 6.65 -15.98 -4.68
N LYS A 205 6.85 -15.39 -5.86
CA LYS A 205 7.97 -15.71 -6.74
C LYS A 205 9.25 -14.95 -6.40
N GLU A 206 9.11 -13.70 -5.99
CA GLU A 206 10.22 -12.76 -5.80
C GLU A 206 10.48 -12.47 -4.31
N CYS A 207 10.31 -13.50 -3.46
CA CYS A 207 10.41 -13.38 -1.99
C CYS A 207 11.74 -12.75 -1.53
N ASP A 208 12.88 -13.15 -2.10
CA ASP A 208 14.21 -12.68 -1.65
C ASP A 208 14.42 -11.20 -1.95
N LEU A 209 13.99 -10.74 -3.14
CA LEU A 209 14.15 -9.33 -3.52
C LEU A 209 13.19 -8.44 -2.76
N SER A 210 11.95 -8.87 -2.62
CA SER A 210 10.94 -8.22 -1.79
C SER A 210 11.41 -8.09 -0.35
N PHE A 211 11.95 -9.16 0.24
CA PHE A 211 12.50 -9.16 1.59
C PHE A 211 13.65 -8.16 1.75
N LYS A 212 14.60 -8.13 0.82
CA LYS A 212 15.73 -7.18 0.85
C LYS A 212 15.27 -5.72 0.76
N SER A 213 14.30 -5.44 -0.11
CA SER A 213 13.71 -4.10 -0.26
C SER A 213 12.94 -3.69 1.00
N ALA A 214 12.10 -4.59 1.55
CA ALA A 214 11.36 -4.36 2.78
C ALA A 214 12.30 -4.14 3.99
N LEU A 215 13.41 -4.87 4.07
CA LEU A 215 14.40 -4.71 5.14
C LEU A 215 15.02 -3.31 5.11
N LYS A 216 15.34 -2.76 3.93
CA LYS A 216 15.85 -1.38 3.80
C LYS A 216 14.85 -0.36 4.34
N VAL A 217 13.56 -0.52 4.01
CA VAL A 217 12.50 0.35 4.53
C VAL A 217 12.42 0.25 6.05
N ARG A 218 12.40 -0.98 6.58
CA ARG A 218 12.31 -1.23 8.02
C ARG A 218 13.49 -0.64 8.80
N MET A 219 14.72 -0.77 8.28
CA MET A 219 15.91 -0.17 8.89
C MET A 219 15.83 1.36 8.93
N ALA A 220 15.36 2.00 7.85
CA ALA A 220 15.17 3.44 7.82
C ALA A 220 14.07 3.88 8.80
N TYR A 221 12.98 3.13 8.86
CA TYR A 221 11.84 3.41 9.73
C TYR A 221 12.19 3.24 11.21
N LEU A 222 12.95 2.21 11.57
CA LEU A 222 13.44 1.99 12.95
C LEU A 222 14.18 3.23 13.48
N LYS A 223 15.05 3.83 12.67
CA LYS A 223 15.77 5.05 13.04
C LYS A 223 14.83 6.23 13.33
N GLU A 224 13.79 6.40 12.50
CA GLU A 224 12.81 7.47 12.71
C GLU A 224 11.96 7.21 13.96
N VAL A 225 11.56 5.97 14.23
CA VAL A 225 10.79 5.62 15.44
C VAL A 225 11.63 5.89 16.70
N CYS A 226 12.88 5.48 16.73
CA CYS A 226 13.78 5.80 17.85
C CYS A 226 13.89 7.32 18.08
N ARG A 227 14.03 8.09 17.00
CA ARG A 227 14.03 9.55 17.08
C ARG A 227 12.71 10.11 17.64
N TRP A 228 11.56 9.61 17.20
CA TRP A 228 10.25 10.05 17.71
C TRP A 228 10.06 9.69 19.18
N ILE A 229 10.50 8.51 19.63
CA ILE A 229 10.50 8.13 21.04
C ILE A 229 11.28 9.17 21.85
N LEU A 230 12.52 9.47 21.45
CA LEU A 230 13.40 10.39 22.17
C LEU A 230 12.92 11.85 22.15
N LEU A 231 12.24 12.26 21.09
CA LEU A 231 11.61 13.59 21.03
C LEU A 231 10.43 13.70 21.98
N LYS A 232 9.71 12.60 22.24
CA LYS A 232 8.61 12.58 23.21
C LYS A 232 9.08 12.39 24.64
N ASP A 233 10.06 11.51 24.85
CA ASP A 233 10.60 11.20 26.16
C ASP A 233 12.07 10.74 26.07
N SER A 234 12.99 11.64 26.40
CA SER A 234 14.44 11.38 26.36
C SER A 234 14.92 10.37 27.40
N SER A 235 14.12 9.99 28.38
CA SER A 235 14.48 8.99 29.40
C SER A 235 14.70 7.60 28.80
N TYR A 236 14.14 7.32 27.61
CA TYR A 236 14.35 6.06 26.88
C TYR A 236 15.73 5.93 26.22
N LEU A 237 16.61 6.95 26.27
CA LEU A 237 17.91 6.93 25.60
C LEU A 237 18.78 5.76 26.02
N SER A 238 18.90 5.49 27.34
CA SER A 238 19.70 4.37 27.87
C SER A 238 19.14 3.03 27.36
N GLN A 239 17.82 2.82 27.52
CA GLN A 239 17.17 1.59 27.10
C GLN A 239 17.31 1.32 25.59
N LEU A 240 17.20 2.35 24.75
CA LEU A 240 17.41 2.20 23.31
C LEU A 240 18.88 1.84 23.00
N LYS A 241 19.87 2.48 23.67
CA LYS A 241 21.28 2.13 23.51
C LYS A 241 21.53 0.66 23.86
N ASP A 242 21.05 0.22 25.02
CA ASP A 242 21.20 -1.18 25.47
C ASP A 242 20.64 -2.17 24.44
N LEU A 243 19.51 -1.85 23.79
CA LEU A 243 18.92 -2.69 22.73
C LEU A 243 19.81 -2.75 21.47
N PHE A 244 20.42 -1.63 21.06
CA PHE A 244 21.34 -1.62 19.91
C PHE A 244 22.66 -2.35 20.25
N ASP A 245 23.18 -2.21 21.47
CA ASP A 245 24.37 -2.94 21.95
C ASP A 245 24.12 -4.46 21.94
N LEU A 246 22.94 -4.92 22.38
CA LEU A 246 22.54 -6.34 22.29
C LEU A 246 22.50 -6.83 20.83
N GLN A 247 22.02 -6.01 19.91
CA GLN A 247 21.96 -6.37 18.48
C GLN A 247 23.35 -6.39 17.85
N GLU A 248 24.25 -5.43 18.19
CA GLU A 248 25.64 -5.41 17.71
C GLU A 248 26.44 -6.60 18.21
N ASN A 249 26.18 -7.06 19.44
CA ASN A 249 26.81 -8.24 20.05
C ASN A 249 26.18 -9.57 19.56
N ASN A 250 25.15 -9.54 18.71
CA ASN A 250 24.37 -10.69 18.24
C ASN A 250 23.59 -11.42 19.35
N ASP A 251 23.32 -10.78 20.49
CA ASP A 251 22.45 -11.32 21.54
C ASP A 251 20.98 -11.30 21.15
N ILE A 252 20.60 -10.37 20.25
CA ILE A 252 19.29 -10.33 19.58
C ILE A 252 19.47 -10.08 18.09
N ASN A 253 18.54 -10.60 17.27
CA ASN A 253 18.51 -10.32 15.84
C ASN A 253 17.78 -8.99 15.52
N PHE A 254 17.86 -8.54 14.27
CA PHE A 254 17.24 -7.28 13.83
C PHE A 254 15.71 -7.25 14.04
N PHE A 255 15.00 -8.37 13.89
CA PHE A 255 13.55 -8.42 14.05
C PHE A 255 13.17 -8.32 15.53
N GLU A 256 13.90 -8.98 16.41
CA GLU A 256 13.75 -8.83 17.87
C GLU A 256 14.02 -7.39 18.32
N LEU A 257 15.03 -6.73 17.76
CA LEU A 257 15.26 -5.30 18.00
C LEU A 257 14.04 -4.47 17.59
N CYS A 258 13.49 -4.69 16.39
CA CYS A 258 12.29 -3.99 15.92
C CYS A 258 11.09 -4.22 16.86
N ASP A 259 10.87 -5.45 17.32
CA ASP A 259 9.76 -5.79 18.20
C ASP A 259 9.90 -5.14 19.59
N ARG A 260 11.12 -5.09 20.14
CA ARG A 260 11.38 -4.41 21.42
C ARG A 260 11.24 -2.89 21.30
N VAL A 261 11.74 -2.28 20.23
CA VAL A 261 11.54 -0.84 19.98
C VAL A 261 10.06 -0.52 19.73
N LYS A 262 9.34 -1.40 19.04
CA LYS A 262 7.88 -1.28 18.86
C LYS A 262 7.16 -1.27 20.22
N ALA A 263 7.51 -2.16 21.14
CA ALA A 263 6.91 -2.19 22.47
C ALA A 263 7.15 -0.87 23.25
N ILE A 264 8.36 -0.30 23.18
CA ILE A 264 8.63 1.02 23.77
C ILE A 264 7.77 2.09 23.10
N TYR A 265 7.68 2.07 21.78
CA TYR A 265 6.92 3.08 21.02
C TYR A 265 5.42 3.02 21.33
N GLN A 266 4.86 1.82 21.52
CA GLN A 266 3.47 1.64 21.97
C GLN A 266 3.23 2.30 23.34
N VAL A 267 4.13 2.10 24.29
CA VAL A 267 4.05 2.76 25.61
C VAL A 267 4.09 4.27 25.46
N VAL A 268 5.00 4.80 24.65
CA VAL A 268 5.14 6.25 24.39
C VAL A 268 3.90 6.84 23.72
N LEU A 269 3.23 6.08 22.84
CA LEU A 269 1.97 6.45 22.20
C LEU A 269 0.74 6.21 23.11
N ARG A 270 0.89 5.44 24.19
CA ARG A 270 -0.17 5.03 25.10
C ARG A 270 -1.27 4.18 24.44
N ILE A 271 -0.87 3.21 23.62
CA ILE A 271 -1.74 2.26 22.91
C ILE A 271 -1.45 0.81 23.33
#